data_8e284c69509a9c42f8790cef2765d6ac
#
_entry.id   8e284c69509a9c42f8790cef2765d6ac
#
_cell.length_a   1.000
_cell.length_b   1.000
_cell.length_c   1.000
_cell.angle_alpha   90.00
_cell.angle_beta   90.00
_cell.angle_gamma   90.00
#
_symmetry.space_group_name_H-M   'P 1'
#
loop_
_entity.id
_entity.type
_entity.pdbx_description
1 polymer ?
#
loop_
_entity_poly.entity_id
_entity_poly.type
_entity_poly.pdbx_seq_one_letter_code
_entity_poly.pdbx_strand_id
1 'polypeptide(L)'
;MSSLPTFTTLGDGATTVLMLHGIGGGHLAFAPQVETLASIGYRAVAWDMPGYGHSAPIEPYTFKGLAEACIRLIDALVGERDDPAPGRPKPDQPPDPAMTGSLPGPGAETRAAAERGGSVVLVGHSMGGMVAQEVIARRPDKVSKLVLCGTSAAFGKRSDGKAAEAWVQQFIAQRTAPLDAGQSMADMAAKLVPQMIGPGSLPEGVRLAEQCMGRVPAATYRRALDCIVTFDRQASLAHIGVPTLLVGGEFDRVASPAVMKQMAQQIPNARYTEMAGVGHLMNLEAPDEFDRLLLDFLREPTPRMRPDLH
;
A
#
# COMPACT_ATOMS: atom_id res chain seq x y z
N MET A 1 -25.25 -4.82 -3.17
CA MET A 1 -24.12 -4.22 -2.45
C MET A 1 -22.85 -4.92 -2.95
N SER A 2 -21.84 -4.20 -3.42
CA SER A 2 -20.58 -4.84 -3.81
C SER A 2 -19.90 -5.41 -2.56
N SER A 3 -19.42 -6.66 -2.65
CA SER A 3 -18.69 -7.31 -1.55
C SER A 3 -17.43 -6.52 -1.17
N LEU A 4 -17.01 -6.61 0.09
CA LEU A 4 -15.70 -6.08 0.50
C LEU A 4 -14.58 -6.87 -0.20
N PRO A 5 -13.45 -6.22 -0.50
CA PRO A 5 -12.23 -6.94 -0.88
C PRO A 5 -11.83 -7.95 0.19
N THR A 6 -11.32 -9.10 -0.21
CA THR A 6 -10.72 -10.05 0.74
C THR A 6 -9.39 -9.51 1.26
N PHE A 7 -9.02 -9.91 2.45
CA PHE A 7 -7.77 -9.49 3.09
C PHE A 7 -7.31 -10.55 4.10
N THR A 8 -6.04 -10.51 4.44
CA THR A 8 -5.49 -11.17 5.62
C THR A 8 -5.27 -10.15 6.72
N THR A 9 -5.43 -10.56 7.98
CA THR A 9 -5.14 -9.71 9.13
C THR A 9 -4.43 -10.51 10.22
N LEU A 10 -3.48 -9.86 10.89
CA LEU A 10 -2.77 -10.41 12.04
C LEU A 10 -2.54 -9.29 13.06
N GLY A 11 -2.59 -9.65 14.35
CA GLY A 11 -2.51 -8.69 15.45
C GLY A 11 -3.84 -7.95 15.68
N ASP A 12 -3.96 -7.35 16.87
CA ASP A 12 -5.16 -6.63 17.34
C ASP A 12 -4.84 -5.22 17.87
N GLY A 13 -3.66 -4.72 17.56
CA GLY A 13 -3.17 -3.42 18.01
C GLY A 13 -4.09 -2.24 17.68
N ALA A 14 -3.99 -1.17 18.46
CA ALA A 14 -4.81 0.04 18.28
C ALA A 14 -4.59 0.73 16.92
N THR A 15 -3.44 0.61 16.31
CA THR A 15 -3.14 1.17 14.99
C THR A 15 -3.28 0.11 13.92
N THR A 16 -4.17 0.34 12.94
CA THR A 16 -4.27 -0.51 11.75
C THR A 16 -3.33 -0.02 10.66
N VAL A 17 -2.51 -0.93 10.12
CA VAL A 17 -1.68 -0.70 8.95
C VAL A 17 -2.27 -1.51 7.80
N LEU A 18 -2.85 -0.82 6.82
CA LEU A 18 -3.44 -1.43 5.62
C LEU A 18 -2.45 -1.36 4.46
N MET A 19 -2.11 -2.50 3.88
CA MET A 19 -1.11 -2.65 2.83
C MET A 19 -1.75 -3.05 1.50
N LEU A 20 -1.44 -2.30 0.45
CA LEU A 20 -2.00 -2.40 -0.90
C LEU A 20 -0.91 -2.85 -1.88
N HIS A 21 -1.06 -4.04 -2.45
CA HIS A 21 -0.09 -4.63 -3.36
C HIS A 21 -0.12 -4.02 -4.78
N GLY A 22 0.93 -4.27 -5.56
CA GLY A 22 1.05 -3.89 -6.97
C GLY A 22 0.36 -4.85 -7.93
N ILE A 23 0.48 -4.59 -9.24
CA ILE A 23 -0.19 -5.34 -10.32
C ILE A 23 0.16 -6.83 -10.35
N GLY A 24 1.34 -7.23 -9.91
CA GLY A 24 1.78 -8.62 -9.83
C GLY A 24 1.61 -9.24 -8.44
N GLY A 25 0.88 -8.59 -7.53
CA GLY A 25 0.81 -8.98 -6.12
C GLY A 25 -0.44 -9.77 -5.74
N GLY A 26 -0.73 -9.72 -4.48
CA GLY A 26 -1.84 -10.25 -3.70
C GLY A 26 -1.51 -10.00 -2.23
N HIS A 27 -2.37 -10.38 -1.29
CA HIS A 27 -2.10 -10.18 0.14
C HIS A 27 -0.75 -10.78 0.60
N LEU A 28 -0.32 -11.89 -0.01
CA LEU A 28 0.96 -12.54 0.29
C LEU A 28 2.19 -11.68 -0.06
N ALA A 29 2.05 -10.68 -0.94
CA ALA A 29 3.15 -9.77 -1.25
C ALA A 29 3.60 -8.92 -0.05
N PHE A 30 2.81 -8.89 1.01
CA PHE A 30 3.15 -8.23 2.28
C PHE A 30 3.24 -9.21 3.46
N ALA A 31 3.35 -10.52 3.21
CA ALA A 31 3.41 -11.51 4.29
C ALA A 31 4.50 -11.23 5.33
N PRO A 32 5.76 -10.89 4.97
CA PRO A 32 6.78 -10.53 5.95
C PRO A 32 6.37 -9.34 6.82
N GLN A 33 5.80 -8.29 6.20
CA GLN A 33 5.37 -7.07 6.90
C GLN A 33 4.20 -7.33 7.83
N VAL A 34 3.26 -8.20 7.42
CA VAL A 34 2.12 -8.61 8.27
C VAL A 34 2.61 -9.27 9.56
N GLU A 35 3.57 -10.19 9.45
CA GLU A 35 4.14 -10.90 10.60
C GLU A 35 4.91 -9.94 11.51
N THR A 36 5.81 -9.13 10.95
CA THR A 36 6.62 -8.16 11.71
C THR A 36 5.74 -7.16 12.45
N LEU A 37 4.80 -6.52 11.77
CA LEU A 37 3.94 -5.50 12.35
C LEU A 37 3.06 -6.06 13.48
N ALA A 38 2.50 -7.26 13.27
CA ALA A 38 1.69 -7.91 14.29
C ALA A 38 2.49 -8.28 15.53
N SER A 39 3.74 -8.78 15.36
CA SER A 39 4.61 -9.18 16.46
C SER A 39 4.95 -8.04 17.41
N ILE A 40 4.86 -6.79 16.95
CA ILE A 40 5.20 -5.58 17.73
C ILE A 40 3.97 -4.74 18.09
N GLY A 41 2.77 -5.31 17.95
CA GLY A 41 1.53 -4.74 18.48
C GLY A 41 0.75 -3.82 17.54
N TYR A 42 0.91 -3.94 16.22
CA TYR A 42 0.02 -3.35 15.23
C TYR A 42 -1.07 -4.34 14.80
N ARG A 43 -2.19 -3.83 14.29
CA ARG A 43 -3.11 -4.62 13.47
C ARG A 43 -2.67 -4.50 12.02
N ALA A 44 -2.00 -5.53 11.52
CA ALA A 44 -1.50 -5.58 10.16
C ALA A 44 -2.56 -6.18 9.23
N VAL A 45 -2.86 -5.52 8.13
CA VAL A 45 -3.86 -5.92 7.13
C VAL A 45 -3.26 -5.83 5.74
N ALA A 46 -3.28 -6.92 4.99
CA ALA A 46 -2.92 -6.93 3.58
C ALA A 46 -4.12 -7.38 2.75
N TRP A 47 -4.54 -6.55 1.79
CA TRP A 47 -5.72 -6.82 0.98
C TRP A 47 -5.41 -7.63 -0.28
N ASP A 48 -6.43 -8.23 -0.85
CA ASP A 48 -6.45 -8.59 -2.26
C ASP A 48 -7.24 -7.52 -3.03
N MET A 49 -6.57 -6.82 -3.94
CA MET A 49 -7.22 -5.84 -4.82
C MET A 49 -8.42 -6.48 -5.54
N PRO A 50 -9.50 -5.77 -5.84
CA PRO A 50 -10.61 -6.31 -6.65
C PRO A 50 -10.13 -7.08 -7.88
N GLY A 51 -10.59 -8.33 -8.01
CA GLY A 51 -10.18 -9.27 -9.05
C GLY A 51 -8.94 -10.13 -8.72
N TYR A 52 -8.25 -9.86 -7.60
CA TYR A 52 -7.12 -10.66 -7.11
C TYR A 52 -7.58 -11.61 -5.99
N GLY A 53 -6.86 -12.72 -5.83
CA GLY A 53 -7.18 -13.71 -4.81
C GLY A 53 -8.65 -14.13 -4.87
N HIS A 54 -9.37 -13.92 -3.78
CA HIS A 54 -10.82 -14.18 -3.68
C HIS A 54 -11.66 -12.90 -3.76
N SER A 55 -11.06 -11.74 -4.01
CA SER A 55 -11.80 -10.50 -4.18
C SER A 55 -12.58 -10.50 -5.49
N ALA A 56 -13.87 -10.22 -5.41
CA ALA A 56 -14.70 -10.06 -6.61
C ALA A 56 -14.16 -8.89 -7.47
N PRO A 57 -14.11 -9.05 -8.80
CA PRO A 57 -13.76 -7.95 -9.69
C PRO A 57 -14.81 -6.84 -9.63
N ILE A 58 -14.40 -5.63 -10.03
CA ILE A 58 -15.28 -4.47 -10.18
C ILE A 58 -15.43 -4.10 -11.66
N GLU A 59 -16.54 -3.52 -12.01
CA GLU A 59 -16.81 -2.95 -13.34
C GLU A 59 -17.46 -1.56 -13.20
N PRO A 60 -16.92 -0.54 -13.87
CA PRO A 60 -15.67 -0.53 -14.63
C PRO A 60 -14.43 -0.65 -13.72
N TYR A 61 -13.34 -1.25 -14.24
CA TYR A 61 -12.08 -1.40 -13.51
C TYR A 61 -11.28 -0.10 -13.60
N THR A 62 -11.44 0.77 -12.62
CA THR A 62 -10.87 2.12 -12.60
C THR A 62 -10.24 2.43 -11.25
N PHE A 63 -9.29 3.37 -11.20
CA PHE A 63 -8.72 3.83 -9.93
C PHE A 63 -9.78 4.37 -8.96
N LYS A 64 -10.81 5.05 -9.48
CA LYS A 64 -11.96 5.46 -8.68
C LYS A 64 -12.63 4.27 -7.99
N GLY A 65 -12.96 3.24 -8.75
CA GLY A 65 -13.61 2.04 -8.24
C GLY A 65 -12.73 1.27 -7.24
N LEU A 66 -11.42 1.18 -7.51
CA LEU A 66 -10.44 0.57 -6.61
C LEU A 66 -10.32 1.34 -5.29
N ALA A 67 -10.24 2.67 -5.35
CA ALA A 67 -10.21 3.51 -4.16
C ALA A 67 -11.51 3.41 -3.35
N GLU A 68 -12.67 3.40 -3.99
CA GLU A 68 -13.95 3.20 -3.31
C GLU A 68 -14.04 1.82 -2.61
N ALA A 69 -13.49 0.77 -3.23
CA ALA A 69 -13.39 -0.55 -2.61
C ALA A 69 -12.47 -0.52 -1.38
N CYS A 70 -11.32 0.16 -1.48
CA CYS A 70 -10.38 0.36 -0.38
C CYS A 70 -11.01 1.16 0.76
N ILE A 71 -11.72 2.25 0.47
CA ILE A 71 -12.41 3.09 1.46
C ILE A 71 -13.46 2.27 2.22
N ARG A 72 -14.26 1.46 1.52
CA ARG A 72 -15.22 0.56 2.20
C ARG A 72 -14.52 -0.45 3.12
N LEU A 73 -13.36 -0.98 2.71
CA LEU A 73 -12.57 -1.85 3.58
C LEU A 73 -12.07 -1.09 4.81
N ILE A 74 -11.55 0.13 4.65
CA ILE A 74 -11.13 0.98 5.78
C ILE A 74 -12.30 1.22 6.72
N ASP A 75 -13.49 1.58 6.21
CA ASP A 75 -14.68 1.81 7.02
C ASP A 75 -15.08 0.57 7.82
N ALA A 76 -15.01 -0.62 7.22
CA ALA A 76 -15.28 -1.88 7.91
C ALA A 76 -14.23 -2.17 9.01
N LEU A 77 -12.94 -2.02 8.70
CA LEU A 77 -11.84 -2.26 9.65
C LEU A 77 -11.88 -1.32 10.86
N VAL A 78 -12.37 -0.11 10.66
CA VAL A 78 -12.53 0.90 11.70
C VAL A 78 -13.82 0.67 12.49
N GLY A 79 -14.94 0.42 11.80
CA GLY A 79 -16.24 0.16 12.44
C GLY A 79 -16.24 -1.07 13.35
N GLU A 80 -15.47 -2.12 13.00
CA GLU A 80 -15.27 -3.28 13.88
C GLU A 80 -14.67 -2.93 15.26
N ARG A 81 -14.03 -1.76 15.40
CA ARG A 81 -13.45 -1.29 16.68
C ARG A 81 -14.43 -0.55 17.54
N ASP A 82 -15.42 0.08 16.94
CA ASP A 82 -16.46 0.82 17.65
C ASP A 82 -17.50 -0.13 18.26
N ASP A 83 -17.51 -1.40 17.81
CA ASP A 83 -18.38 -2.45 18.36
C ASP A 83 -17.52 -3.48 19.13
N PRO A 84 -17.28 -3.28 20.45
CA PRO A 84 -16.41 -4.14 21.22
C PRO A 84 -17.00 -5.57 21.26
N ALA A 85 -16.12 -6.55 20.95
CA ALA A 85 -16.48 -7.96 21.11
C ALA A 85 -17.12 -8.22 22.49
N PRO A 86 -18.17 -9.04 22.59
CA PRO A 86 -18.86 -9.29 23.85
C PRO A 86 -17.87 -9.79 24.91
N GLY A 87 -17.66 -9.00 25.97
CA GLY A 87 -16.73 -9.26 27.07
C GLY A 87 -15.53 -8.32 27.18
N ARG A 88 -15.33 -7.38 26.28
CA ARG A 88 -14.32 -6.33 26.43
C ARG A 88 -14.87 -5.15 27.22
N PRO A 89 -14.18 -4.65 28.27
CA PRO A 89 -14.65 -3.49 29.01
C PRO A 89 -14.68 -2.25 28.11
N LYS A 90 -15.74 -1.43 28.26
CA LYS A 90 -15.88 -0.16 27.55
C LYS A 90 -14.72 0.79 27.91
N PRO A 91 -14.22 1.62 26.97
CA PRO A 91 -13.07 2.49 27.19
C PRO A 91 -13.23 3.52 28.33
N ASP A 92 -14.42 3.76 28.84
CA ASP A 92 -14.72 4.73 29.91
C ASP A 92 -14.86 4.10 31.31
N GLN A 93 -14.57 2.83 31.49
CA GLN A 93 -14.61 2.22 32.80
C GLN A 93 -13.22 2.35 33.47
N PRO A 94 -13.10 2.96 34.66
CA PRO A 94 -11.83 3.06 35.35
C PRO A 94 -11.27 1.65 35.62
N PRO A 95 -9.94 1.44 35.50
CA PRO A 95 -9.33 0.13 35.68
C PRO A 95 -9.59 -0.38 37.10
N ASP A 96 -9.91 -1.67 37.21
CA ASP A 96 -10.02 -2.40 38.49
C ASP A 96 -8.68 -2.29 39.23
N PRO A 97 -8.67 -1.77 40.45
CA PRO A 97 -7.44 -1.57 41.23
C PRO A 97 -6.67 -2.86 41.57
N ALA A 98 -7.19 -4.03 41.25
CA ALA A 98 -6.55 -5.33 41.49
C ALA A 98 -5.55 -5.76 40.39
N MET A 99 -5.41 -5.01 39.27
CA MET A 99 -4.55 -5.35 38.13
C MET A 99 -3.35 -4.40 37.97
N THR A 100 -2.72 -3.95 39.05
CA THR A 100 -1.50 -3.13 38.98
C THR A 100 -0.24 -3.99 38.95
N GLY A 101 0.15 -4.42 37.78
CA GLY A 101 1.36 -5.22 37.55
C GLY A 101 1.75 -5.33 36.08
N SER A 102 1.55 -4.29 35.30
CA SER A 102 1.95 -4.28 33.88
C SER A 102 3.03 -3.23 33.62
N LEU A 103 4.10 -3.67 32.92
CA LEU A 103 5.13 -2.81 32.35
C LEU A 103 4.50 -1.68 31.50
N PRO A 104 5.11 -0.48 31.43
CA PRO A 104 4.55 0.61 30.63
C PRO A 104 4.50 0.20 29.17
N GLY A 105 3.30 0.02 28.65
CA GLY A 105 3.04 -0.15 27.23
C GLY A 105 3.41 1.13 26.46
N PRO A 106 3.48 1.08 25.12
CA PRO A 106 3.82 2.23 24.28
C PRO A 106 2.96 3.44 24.65
N GLY A 107 3.62 4.57 24.82
CA GLY A 107 3.15 5.74 25.55
C GLY A 107 1.84 6.36 25.06
N ALA A 108 1.35 7.31 25.87
CA ALA A 108 0.10 8.07 25.70
C ALA A 108 -0.09 8.74 24.31
N GLU A 109 0.96 8.86 23.52
CA GLU A 109 0.95 9.45 22.16
C GLU A 109 0.28 8.52 21.12
N THR A 110 0.35 7.20 21.31
CA THR A 110 -0.39 6.23 20.49
C THR A 110 -1.90 6.30 20.73
N ARG A 111 -2.33 6.71 21.92
CA ARG A 111 -3.74 6.92 22.25
C ARG A 111 -4.35 8.13 21.55
N ALA A 112 -3.60 9.24 21.41
CA ALA A 112 -4.09 10.45 20.75
C ALA A 112 -4.30 10.28 19.22
N ALA A 113 -3.65 9.29 18.60
CA ALA A 113 -3.89 8.92 17.20
C ALA A 113 -5.14 8.02 17.07
N ALA A 114 -5.42 7.19 18.08
CA ALA A 114 -6.62 6.36 18.15
C ALA A 114 -7.89 7.19 18.42
N GLU A 115 -7.76 8.34 19.09
CA GLU A 115 -8.86 9.28 19.37
C GLU A 115 -9.40 10.03 18.15
N ARG A 116 -8.69 10.02 17.01
CA ARG A 116 -9.25 10.39 15.72
C ARG A 116 -9.93 9.17 15.10
N GLY A 117 -11.08 8.79 15.68
CA GLY A 117 -11.86 7.64 15.28
C GLY A 117 -11.95 7.52 13.76
N GLY A 118 -11.45 6.42 13.20
CA GLY A 118 -11.76 6.04 11.85
C GLY A 118 -10.66 6.13 10.80
N SER A 119 -9.37 6.24 11.14
CA SER A 119 -8.26 6.27 10.15
C SER A 119 -7.27 5.12 10.28
N VAL A 120 -6.58 4.80 9.19
CA VAL A 120 -5.52 3.79 9.11
C VAL A 120 -4.19 4.40 8.67
N VAL A 121 -3.09 3.70 8.94
CA VAL A 121 -1.85 3.90 8.16
C VAL A 121 -2.02 3.16 6.85
N LEU A 122 -1.82 3.85 5.74
CA LEU A 122 -1.98 3.28 4.40
C LEU A 122 -0.62 3.10 3.73
N VAL A 123 -0.30 1.87 3.37
CA VAL A 123 0.94 1.51 2.67
C VAL A 123 0.58 1.04 1.27
N GLY A 124 1.16 1.64 0.23
CA GLY A 124 0.87 1.26 -1.15
C GLY A 124 2.15 1.01 -1.95
N HIS A 125 2.25 -0.19 -2.53
CA HIS A 125 3.33 -0.57 -3.42
C HIS A 125 2.89 -0.51 -4.88
N SER A 126 3.68 0.13 -5.76
CA SER A 126 3.44 0.18 -7.21
C SER A 126 2.01 0.65 -7.53
N MET A 127 1.18 -0.12 -8.21
CA MET A 127 -0.23 0.18 -8.47
C MET A 127 -1.03 0.38 -7.17
N GLY A 128 -0.71 -0.35 -6.09
CA GLY A 128 -1.28 -0.11 -4.75
C GLY A 128 -0.97 1.28 -4.21
N GLY A 129 0.20 1.83 -4.52
CA GLY A 129 0.57 3.21 -4.22
C GLY A 129 -0.24 4.24 -5.04
N MET A 130 -0.61 3.91 -6.26
CA MET A 130 -1.53 4.73 -7.06
C MET A 130 -2.95 4.71 -6.48
N VAL A 131 -3.43 3.53 -6.05
CA VAL A 131 -4.72 3.41 -5.33
C VAL A 131 -4.69 4.21 -4.03
N ALA A 132 -3.60 4.14 -3.25
CA ALA A 132 -3.45 4.92 -2.02
C ALA A 132 -3.51 6.44 -2.27
N GLN A 133 -2.90 6.93 -3.35
CA GLN A 133 -3.01 8.34 -3.77
C GLN A 133 -4.45 8.70 -4.15
N GLU A 134 -5.19 7.81 -4.79
CA GLU A 134 -6.60 8.03 -5.11
C GLU A 134 -7.48 8.04 -3.85
N VAL A 135 -7.20 7.16 -2.87
CA VAL A 135 -7.89 7.12 -1.56
C VAL A 135 -7.71 8.44 -0.83
N ILE A 136 -6.46 8.90 -0.65
CA ILE A 136 -6.19 10.11 0.12
C ILE A 136 -6.72 11.38 -0.56
N ALA A 137 -6.74 11.42 -1.90
CA ALA A 137 -7.34 12.53 -2.64
C ALA A 137 -8.87 12.63 -2.44
N ARG A 138 -9.55 11.50 -2.14
CA ARG A 138 -11.01 11.44 -1.93
C ARG A 138 -11.40 11.53 -0.47
N ARG A 139 -10.66 10.87 0.39
CA ARG A 139 -10.96 10.70 1.81
C ARG A 139 -9.68 10.83 2.65
N PRO A 140 -9.10 12.05 2.72
CA PRO A 140 -7.91 12.30 3.55
C PRO A 140 -8.15 12.02 5.03
N ASP A 141 -9.39 12.11 5.49
CA ASP A 141 -9.82 11.78 6.87
C ASP A 141 -9.61 10.31 7.24
N LYS A 142 -9.53 9.41 6.26
CA LYS A 142 -9.36 7.96 6.47
C LYS A 142 -7.90 7.51 6.59
N VAL A 143 -6.94 8.40 6.39
CA VAL A 143 -5.52 8.09 6.39
C VAL A 143 -4.79 8.94 7.41
N SER A 144 -4.14 8.32 8.38
CA SER A 144 -3.34 9.02 9.40
C SER A 144 -1.88 9.21 8.99
N LYS A 145 -1.32 8.25 8.28
CA LYS A 145 0.02 8.28 7.66
C LYS A 145 -0.02 7.55 6.33
N LEU A 146 0.81 7.98 5.39
CA LEU A 146 0.90 7.39 4.05
C LEU A 146 2.32 6.87 3.78
N VAL A 147 2.44 5.65 3.25
CA VAL A 147 3.70 5.09 2.76
C VAL A 147 3.54 4.71 1.30
N LEU A 148 4.37 5.26 0.45
CA LEU A 148 4.37 5.03 -1.00
C LEU A 148 5.68 4.35 -1.39
N CYS A 149 5.61 3.12 -1.93
CA CYS A 149 6.76 2.30 -2.29
C CYS A 149 6.76 2.02 -3.78
N GLY A 150 7.86 2.31 -4.49
CA GLY A 150 8.03 1.95 -5.90
C GLY A 150 6.84 2.37 -6.78
N THR A 151 6.35 3.61 -6.64
CA THR A 151 5.15 4.09 -7.33
C THR A 151 5.40 5.43 -8.04
N SER A 152 4.41 5.94 -8.74
CA SER A 152 4.47 7.24 -9.40
C SER A 152 3.15 8.00 -9.26
N ALA A 153 3.18 9.30 -9.47
CA ALA A 153 1.97 10.15 -9.44
C ALA A 153 1.23 10.18 -10.78
N ALA A 154 1.86 9.71 -11.83
CA ALA A 154 1.26 9.59 -13.15
C ALA A 154 1.96 8.48 -13.93
N PHE A 155 1.23 7.78 -14.78
CA PHE A 155 1.79 6.72 -15.61
C PHE A 155 2.11 7.22 -17.01
N GLY A 156 3.33 6.91 -17.49
CA GLY A 156 3.73 7.12 -18.89
C GLY A 156 3.60 8.54 -19.43
N LYS A 157 3.65 9.57 -18.57
CA LYS A 157 3.45 10.95 -19.00
C LYS A 157 4.63 11.52 -19.75
N ARG A 158 4.29 12.23 -20.82
CA ARG A 158 5.16 13.18 -21.53
C ARG A 158 5.11 14.56 -20.87
N SER A 159 6.02 15.44 -21.28
CA SER A 159 6.07 16.83 -20.82
C SER A 159 4.76 17.62 -21.04
N ASP A 160 3.90 17.19 -21.97
CA ASP A 160 2.59 17.77 -22.27
C ASP A 160 1.45 17.22 -21.37
N GLY A 161 1.79 16.37 -20.39
CA GLY A 161 0.83 15.83 -19.45
C GLY A 161 -0.01 14.66 -19.97
N LYS A 162 0.21 14.19 -21.22
CA LYS A 162 -0.52 13.07 -21.81
C LYS A 162 0.46 11.96 -22.21
N ALA A 163 0.11 10.70 -21.96
CA ALA A 163 0.78 9.60 -22.62
C ALA A 163 0.45 9.64 -24.12
N ALA A 164 1.43 9.44 -24.99
CA ALA A 164 1.11 9.27 -26.41
C ALA A 164 0.31 7.98 -26.56
N GLU A 165 -0.82 8.04 -27.24
CA GLU A 165 -1.69 6.88 -27.46
C GLU A 165 -0.93 5.68 -28.04
N ALA A 166 -0.06 5.92 -29.01
CA ALA A 166 0.80 4.89 -29.58
C ALA A 166 1.72 4.21 -28.55
N TRP A 167 2.26 4.97 -27.60
CA TRP A 167 3.07 4.42 -26.52
C TRP A 167 2.25 3.56 -25.56
N VAL A 168 1.03 4.01 -25.19
CA VAL A 168 0.11 3.24 -24.35
C VAL A 168 -0.24 1.91 -25.00
N GLN A 169 -0.62 1.94 -26.29
CA GLN A 169 -0.95 0.74 -27.06
C GLN A 169 0.25 -0.22 -27.13
N GLN A 170 1.44 0.31 -27.38
CA GLN A 170 2.68 -0.51 -27.41
C GLN A 170 2.99 -1.11 -26.04
N PHE A 171 2.83 -0.34 -24.94
CA PHE A 171 3.06 -0.80 -23.59
C PHE A 171 2.13 -1.97 -23.22
N ILE A 172 0.84 -1.83 -23.50
CA ILE A 172 -0.15 -2.90 -23.25
C ILE A 172 0.16 -4.11 -24.13
N ALA A 173 0.36 -3.92 -25.43
CA ALA A 173 0.62 -5.00 -26.38
C ALA A 173 1.86 -5.83 -26.00
N GLN A 174 2.97 -5.19 -25.62
CA GLN A 174 4.17 -5.89 -25.19
C GLN A 174 3.96 -6.78 -23.96
N ARG A 175 3.07 -6.38 -23.05
CA ARG A 175 2.78 -7.11 -21.82
C ARG A 175 1.70 -8.16 -21.98
N THR A 176 0.81 -8.01 -22.94
CA THR A 176 -0.27 -8.99 -23.20
C THR A 176 0.11 -10.01 -24.26
N ALA A 177 1.03 -9.69 -25.18
CA ALA A 177 1.44 -10.59 -26.26
C ALA A 177 1.88 -12.01 -25.79
N PRO A 178 2.61 -12.18 -24.66
CA PRO A 178 2.92 -13.52 -24.17
C PRO A 178 1.67 -14.30 -23.77
N LEU A 179 0.68 -13.64 -23.15
CA LEU A 179 -0.61 -14.27 -22.79
C LEU A 179 -1.42 -14.61 -24.04
N ASP A 180 -1.39 -13.77 -25.07
CA ASP A 180 -2.05 -14.02 -26.35
C ASP A 180 -1.41 -15.21 -27.09
N ALA A 181 -0.11 -15.42 -26.87
CA ALA A 181 0.64 -16.58 -27.35
C ALA A 181 0.46 -17.84 -26.46
N GLY A 182 -0.43 -17.83 -25.48
CA GLY A 182 -0.76 -18.98 -24.65
C GLY A 182 0.17 -19.20 -23.46
N GLN A 183 1.07 -18.24 -23.13
CA GLN A 183 1.88 -18.35 -21.91
C GLN A 183 1.01 -18.12 -20.67
N SER A 184 1.33 -18.81 -19.59
CA SER A 184 0.68 -18.63 -18.30
C SER A 184 1.22 -17.40 -17.55
N MET A 185 0.49 -16.94 -16.52
CA MET A 185 1.00 -15.91 -15.62
C MET A 185 2.25 -16.37 -14.85
N ALA A 186 2.41 -17.68 -14.59
CA ALA A 186 3.63 -18.23 -14.01
C ALA A 186 4.83 -18.09 -14.96
N ASP A 187 4.65 -18.36 -16.26
CA ASP A 187 5.70 -18.15 -17.28
C ASP A 187 6.09 -16.67 -17.37
N MET A 188 5.11 -15.78 -17.25
CA MET A 188 5.36 -14.34 -17.23
C MET A 188 6.10 -13.90 -15.96
N ALA A 189 5.72 -14.42 -14.80
CA ALA A 189 6.38 -14.12 -13.54
C ALA A 189 7.86 -14.49 -13.57
N ALA A 190 8.18 -15.70 -14.04
CA ALA A 190 9.55 -16.17 -14.19
C ALA A 190 10.41 -15.28 -15.12
N LYS A 191 9.80 -14.56 -16.04
CA LYS A 191 10.50 -13.63 -16.95
C LYS A 191 10.56 -12.19 -16.43
N LEU A 192 9.50 -11.71 -15.79
CA LEU A 192 9.35 -10.31 -15.40
C LEU A 192 9.99 -10.02 -14.03
N VAL A 193 9.82 -10.91 -13.05
CA VAL A 193 10.35 -10.69 -11.69
C VAL A 193 11.87 -10.48 -11.70
N PRO A 194 12.69 -11.29 -12.43
CA PRO A 194 14.13 -11.06 -12.50
C PRO A 194 14.54 -9.70 -13.12
N GLN A 195 13.66 -9.05 -13.88
CA GLN A 195 13.92 -7.72 -14.46
C GLN A 195 13.57 -6.57 -13.51
N MET A 196 12.83 -6.86 -12.44
CA MET A 196 12.36 -5.88 -11.47
C MET A 196 13.17 -5.82 -10.17
N ILE A 197 14.05 -6.80 -9.95
CA ILE A 197 14.82 -6.93 -8.71
C ILE A 197 16.23 -6.33 -8.84
N GLY A 198 16.82 -6.02 -7.69
CA GLY A 198 18.22 -5.58 -7.59
C GLY A 198 19.18 -6.72 -7.21
N PRO A 199 20.49 -6.47 -7.24
CA PRO A 199 21.52 -7.50 -6.96
C PRO A 199 21.55 -7.95 -5.48
N GLY A 200 20.96 -7.17 -4.57
CA GLY A 200 20.90 -7.48 -3.14
C GLY A 200 19.65 -8.28 -2.72
N SER A 201 18.83 -8.73 -3.67
CA SER A 201 17.55 -9.37 -3.39
C SER A 201 17.71 -10.72 -2.72
N LEU A 202 16.93 -10.96 -1.66
CA LEU A 202 16.85 -12.26 -1.00
C LEU A 202 16.09 -13.27 -1.90
N PRO A 203 16.64 -14.48 -2.11
CA PRO A 203 16.02 -15.49 -2.97
C PRO A 203 14.59 -15.90 -2.54
N GLU A 204 14.30 -15.86 -1.23
CA GLU A 204 12.98 -16.16 -0.68
C GLU A 204 11.94 -15.15 -1.14
N GLY A 205 12.27 -13.87 -1.06
CA GLY A 205 11.41 -12.78 -1.51
C GLY A 205 11.15 -12.83 -3.02
N VAL A 206 12.18 -13.13 -3.80
CA VAL A 206 12.06 -13.31 -5.26
C VAL A 206 11.10 -14.45 -5.58
N ARG A 207 11.26 -15.63 -4.94
CA ARG A 207 10.33 -16.76 -5.12
C ARG A 207 8.91 -16.41 -4.72
N LEU A 208 8.72 -15.69 -3.63
CA LEU A 208 7.39 -15.24 -3.19
C LEU A 208 6.77 -14.26 -4.20
N ALA A 209 7.56 -13.35 -4.76
CA ALA A 209 7.09 -12.45 -5.82
C ALA A 209 6.66 -13.20 -7.09
N GLU A 210 7.44 -14.18 -7.54
CA GLU A 210 7.08 -15.05 -8.66
C GLU A 210 5.80 -15.83 -8.39
N GLN A 211 5.66 -16.37 -7.19
CA GLN A 211 4.46 -17.10 -6.77
C GLN A 211 3.22 -16.19 -6.74
N CYS A 212 3.34 -14.98 -6.19
CA CYS A 212 2.24 -14.01 -6.17
C CYS A 212 1.80 -13.67 -7.60
N MET A 213 2.74 -13.27 -8.45
CA MET A 213 2.45 -12.88 -9.83
C MET A 213 1.88 -14.03 -10.65
N GLY A 214 2.42 -15.24 -10.47
CA GLY A 214 1.95 -16.45 -11.17
C GLY A 214 0.50 -16.85 -10.84
N ARG A 215 -0.04 -16.36 -9.71
CA ARG A 215 -1.43 -16.63 -9.27
C ARG A 215 -2.43 -15.57 -9.74
N VAL A 216 -1.98 -14.46 -10.30
CA VAL A 216 -2.88 -13.41 -10.78
C VAL A 216 -3.70 -13.95 -11.96
N PRO A 217 -5.04 -13.84 -11.96
CA PRO A 217 -5.84 -14.21 -13.13
C PRO A 217 -5.45 -13.35 -14.34
N ALA A 218 -5.20 -13.98 -15.50
CA ALA A 218 -4.78 -13.26 -16.71
C ALA A 218 -5.78 -12.14 -17.10
N ALA A 219 -7.08 -12.37 -16.94
CA ALA A 219 -8.10 -11.36 -17.19
C ALA A 219 -7.96 -10.14 -16.25
N THR A 220 -7.64 -10.37 -14.97
CA THR A 220 -7.39 -9.31 -13.99
C THR A 220 -6.12 -8.54 -14.33
N TYR A 221 -5.04 -9.24 -14.70
CA TYR A 221 -3.80 -8.60 -15.14
C TYR A 221 -4.01 -7.66 -16.32
N ARG A 222 -4.79 -8.08 -17.34
CA ARG A 222 -5.16 -7.24 -18.50
C ARG A 222 -5.93 -5.99 -18.06
N ARG A 223 -6.98 -6.14 -17.25
CA ARG A 223 -7.74 -5.01 -16.70
C ARG A 223 -6.88 -4.03 -15.91
N ALA A 224 -5.94 -4.55 -15.14
CA ALA A 224 -5.01 -3.72 -14.38
C ALA A 224 -4.03 -2.97 -15.29
N LEU A 225 -3.57 -3.57 -16.40
CA LEU A 225 -2.77 -2.87 -17.41
C LEU A 225 -3.56 -1.74 -18.08
N ASP A 226 -4.81 -1.99 -18.46
CA ASP A 226 -5.69 -0.97 -19.05
C ASP A 226 -5.97 0.17 -18.05
N CYS A 227 -6.10 -0.15 -16.78
CA CYS A 227 -6.32 0.82 -15.71
C CYS A 227 -5.07 1.67 -15.44
N ILE A 228 -3.88 1.05 -15.31
CA ILE A 228 -2.66 1.74 -14.86
C ILE A 228 -2.26 2.87 -15.82
N VAL A 229 -2.48 2.70 -17.12
CA VAL A 229 -2.14 3.71 -18.13
C VAL A 229 -2.99 4.97 -18.06
N THR A 230 -4.09 4.94 -17.32
CA THR A 230 -4.99 6.09 -17.09
C THR A 230 -4.62 6.93 -15.89
N PHE A 231 -3.65 6.48 -15.06
CA PHE A 231 -3.36 7.11 -13.78
C PHE A 231 -2.71 8.49 -13.91
N ASP A 232 -3.30 9.47 -13.22
CA ASP A 232 -2.76 10.81 -13.07
C ASP A 232 -3.25 11.48 -11.78
N ARG A 233 -2.35 11.67 -10.84
CA ARG A 233 -2.55 12.41 -9.59
C ARG A 233 -1.45 13.43 -9.32
N GLN A 234 -0.70 13.81 -10.37
CA GLN A 234 0.42 14.75 -10.25
C GLN A 234 0.00 16.06 -9.55
N ALA A 235 -1.14 16.64 -9.95
CA ALA A 235 -1.65 17.87 -9.36
C ALA A 235 -2.15 17.71 -7.91
N SER A 236 -2.41 16.47 -7.47
CA SER A 236 -2.92 16.18 -6.13
C SER A 236 -1.82 16.04 -5.07
N LEU A 237 -0.55 15.88 -5.46
CA LEU A 237 0.56 15.66 -4.53
C LEU A 237 0.71 16.78 -3.51
N ALA A 238 0.58 18.03 -3.93
CA ALA A 238 0.66 19.20 -3.05
C ALA A 238 -0.45 19.28 -1.99
N HIS A 239 -1.52 18.50 -2.16
CA HIS A 239 -2.66 18.45 -1.23
C HIS A 239 -2.60 17.27 -0.24
N ILE A 240 -1.56 16.44 -0.30
CA ILE A 240 -1.36 15.36 0.66
C ILE A 240 -0.85 15.96 1.97
N GLY A 241 -1.75 16.14 2.93
CA GLY A 241 -1.45 16.83 4.20
C GLY A 241 -0.94 15.92 5.32
N VAL A 242 -1.01 14.60 5.18
CA VAL A 242 -0.57 13.64 6.20
C VAL A 242 0.94 13.39 6.11
N PRO A 243 1.60 12.98 7.22
CA PRO A 243 2.97 12.51 7.16
C PRO A 243 3.11 11.41 6.11
N THR A 244 4.09 11.55 5.22
CA THR A 244 4.26 10.65 4.08
C THR A 244 5.70 10.17 3.99
N LEU A 245 5.89 8.87 3.90
CA LEU A 245 7.18 8.22 3.58
C LEU A 245 7.14 7.71 2.14
N LEU A 246 8.14 8.07 1.35
CA LEU A 246 8.36 7.46 0.05
C LEU A 246 9.59 6.54 0.14
N VAL A 247 9.46 5.30 -0.35
CA VAL A 247 10.55 4.32 -0.39
C VAL A 247 10.80 3.92 -1.84
N GLY A 248 12.02 4.13 -2.31
CA GLY A 248 12.47 3.69 -3.63
C GLY A 248 13.59 2.67 -3.54
N GLY A 249 13.68 1.76 -4.49
CA GLY A 249 14.82 0.86 -4.65
C GLY A 249 15.87 1.47 -5.58
N GLU A 250 17.15 1.37 -5.24
CA GLU A 250 18.27 1.89 -6.06
C GLU A 250 18.22 1.38 -7.51
N PHE A 251 17.83 0.12 -7.70
CA PHE A 251 17.76 -0.54 -8.99
C PHE A 251 16.35 -0.59 -9.60
N ASP A 252 15.39 0.13 -9.01
CA ASP A 252 14.01 0.17 -9.53
C ASP A 252 13.97 0.87 -10.90
N ARG A 253 13.67 0.09 -11.95
CA ARG A 253 13.49 0.55 -13.33
C ARG A 253 12.04 0.81 -13.71
N VAL A 254 11.10 0.48 -12.82
CA VAL A 254 9.65 0.65 -13.02
C VAL A 254 9.21 2.01 -12.49
N ALA A 255 9.58 2.31 -11.23
CA ALA A 255 9.36 3.60 -10.59
C ALA A 255 10.72 4.11 -10.07
N SER A 256 11.50 4.71 -10.98
CA SER A 256 12.90 5.05 -10.71
C SER A 256 13.05 5.94 -9.46
N PRO A 257 14.22 5.85 -8.77
CA PRO A 257 14.55 6.73 -7.65
C PRO A 257 14.32 8.21 -7.94
N ALA A 258 14.63 8.65 -9.18
CA ALA A 258 14.43 10.04 -9.59
C ALA A 258 12.95 10.46 -9.55
N VAL A 259 12.05 9.59 -10.02
CA VAL A 259 10.60 9.83 -9.98
C VAL A 259 10.11 9.90 -8.52
N MET A 260 10.55 8.98 -7.68
CA MET A 260 10.16 8.96 -6.26
C MET A 260 10.68 10.19 -5.50
N LYS A 261 11.92 10.62 -5.75
CA LYS A 261 12.49 11.87 -5.19
C LYS A 261 11.70 13.10 -5.63
N GLN A 262 11.34 13.17 -6.91
CA GLN A 262 10.54 14.28 -7.44
C GLN A 262 9.15 14.33 -6.82
N MET A 263 8.50 13.18 -6.60
CA MET A 263 7.23 13.12 -5.89
C MET A 263 7.35 13.64 -4.45
N ALA A 264 8.37 13.19 -3.72
CA ALA A 264 8.60 13.61 -2.34
C ALA A 264 8.78 15.13 -2.20
N GLN A 265 9.39 15.80 -3.19
CA GLN A 265 9.55 17.26 -3.20
C GLN A 265 8.23 18.01 -3.38
N GLN A 266 7.19 17.35 -3.89
CA GLN A 266 5.88 17.96 -4.15
C GLN A 266 4.87 17.70 -3.03
N ILE A 267 5.17 16.78 -2.11
CA ILE A 267 4.30 16.47 -0.97
C ILE A 267 4.81 17.22 0.27
N PRO A 268 4.01 18.10 0.90
CA PRO A 268 4.50 19.02 1.94
C PRO A 268 5.16 18.35 3.15
N ASN A 269 4.66 17.21 3.60
CA ASN A 269 5.15 16.49 4.79
C ASN A 269 5.76 15.14 4.42
N ALA A 270 6.48 15.09 3.30
CA ALA A 270 7.10 13.87 2.82
C ALA A 270 8.59 13.80 3.11
N ARG A 271 9.06 12.58 3.31
CA ARG A 271 10.48 12.22 3.21
C ARG A 271 10.66 11.08 2.22
N TYR A 272 11.80 11.05 1.58
CA TYR A 272 12.22 9.99 0.67
C TYR A 272 13.38 9.20 1.28
N THR A 273 13.32 7.89 1.18
CA THR A 273 14.43 6.99 1.51
C THR A 273 14.66 6.03 0.35
N GLU A 274 15.93 5.84 -0.01
CA GLU A 274 16.35 4.90 -1.03
C GLU A 274 16.96 3.67 -0.37
N MET A 275 16.49 2.49 -0.75
CA MET A 275 17.06 1.22 -0.30
C MET A 275 18.13 0.76 -1.29
N ALA A 276 19.35 0.54 -0.78
CA ALA A 276 20.47 0.12 -1.59
C ALA A 276 20.35 -1.35 -2.03
N GLY A 277 20.84 -1.66 -3.22
CA GLY A 277 20.93 -3.03 -3.72
C GLY A 277 19.62 -3.69 -4.15
N VAL A 278 18.47 -3.05 -3.97
CA VAL A 278 17.15 -3.59 -4.30
C VAL A 278 16.48 -2.87 -5.47
N GLY A 279 15.54 -3.54 -6.10
CA GLY A 279 14.77 -3.02 -7.22
C GLY A 279 13.35 -2.61 -6.83
N HIS A 280 12.39 -3.02 -7.65
CA HIS A 280 10.99 -2.62 -7.54
C HIS A 280 10.22 -3.29 -6.39
N LEU A 281 10.63 -4.51 -6.02
CA LEU A 281 9.93 -5.35 -5.05
C LEU A 281 10.57 -5.27 -3.66
N MET A 282 11.01 -4.09 -3.26
CA MET A 282 11.85 -3.79 -2.11
C MET A 282 11.39 -4.40 -0.79
N ASN A 283 10.09 -4.49 -0.57
CA ASN A 283 9.51 -5.09 0.63
C ASN A 283 9.65 -6.62 0.68
N LEU A 284 9.91 -7.26 -0.46
CA LEU A 284 10.20 -8.69 -0.58
C LEU A 284 11.71 -8.95 -0.77
N GLU A 285 12.38 -8.06 -1.48
CA GLU A 285 13.82 -8.18 -1.77
C GLU A 285 14.68 -8.04 -0.51
N ALA A 286 14.32 -7.10 0.37
CA ALA A 286 15.02 -6.84 1.64
C ALA A 286 14.00 -6.52 2.75
N PRO A 287 13.20 -7.50 3.21
CA PRO A 287 12.09 -7.28 4.14
C PRO A 287 12.53 -6.65 5.46
N ASP A 288 13.65 -7.07 6.04
CA ASP A 288 14.12 -6.55 7.32
C ASP A 288 14.47 -5.06 7.25
N GLU A 289 15.11 -4.63 6.16
CA GLU A 289 15.43 -3.21 5.97
C GLU A 289 14.16 -2.39 5.69
N PHE A 290 13.26 -2.92 4.86
CA PHE A 290 11.97 -2.28 4.61
C PHE A 290 11.16 -2.13 5.89
N ASP A 291 11.07 -3.19 6.70
CA ASP A 291 10.37 -3.21 7.98
C ASP A 291 10.97 -2.19 8.94
N ARG A 292 12.29 -2.09 9.04
CA ARG A 292 12.97 -1.08 9.86
C ARG A 292 12.55 0.33 9.44
N LEU A 293 12.58 0.65 8.14
CA LEU A 293 12.17 1.98 7.64
C LEU A 293 10.70 2.28 7.92
N LEU A 294 9.84 1.29 7.73
CA LEU A 294 8.41 1.39 8.01
C LEU A 294 8.18 1.65 9.50
N LEU A 295 8.81 0.87 10.38
CA LEU A 295 8.67 0.97 11.83
C LEU A 295 9.19 2.30 12.38
N ASP A 296 10.33 2.76 11.90
CA ASP A 296 10.87 4.07 12.27
C ASP A 296 9.87 5.18 11.93
N PHE A 297 9.25 5.11 10.74
CA PHE A 297 8.23 6.07 10.33
C PHE A 297 6.93 5.95 11.15
N LEU A 298 6.50 4.74 11.48
CA LEU A 298 5.29 4.53 12.28
C LEU A 298 5.40 5.09 13.70
N ARG A 299 6.59 5.01 14.29
CA ARG A 299 6.88 5.51 15.66
C ARG A 299 7.00 7.03 15.74
N GLU A 300 7.20 7.72 14.62
CA GLU A 300 7.26 9.18 14.63
C GLU A 300 5.92 9.77 15.07
N PRO A 301 5.93 10.79 15.94
CA PRO A 301 4.71 11.48 16.32
C PRO A 301 4.05 12.12 15.10
N THR A 302 2.74 11.98 14.98
CA THR A 302 1.98 12.69 13.94
C THR A 302 1.91 14.17 14.35
N PRO A 303 2.43 15.12 13.55
CA PRO A 303 2.31 16.53 13.84
C PRO A 303 0.84 16.89 14.07
N ARG A 304 0.52 17.58 15.16
CA ARG A 304 -0.82 18.14 15.35
C ARG A 304 -1.03 19.18 14.25
N MET A 305 -2.00 18.96 13.36
CA MET A 305 -2.47 20.04 12.49
C MET A 305 -2.93 21.15 13.42
N ARG A 306 -2.26 22.30 13.38
CA ARG A 306 -2.78 23.50 14.04
C ARG A 306 -4.10 23.81 13.32
N PRO A 307 -5.23 24.01 14.06
CA PRO A 307 -6.39 24.60 13.44
C PRO A 307 -5.94 25.95 12.89
N ASP A 308 -6.12 26.15 11.58
CA ASP A 308 -5.79 27.41 10.93
C ASP A 308 -6.52 28.52 11.67
N LEU A 309 -5.73 29.45 12.20
CA LEU A 309 -6.24 30.72 12.71
C LEU A 309 -6.64 31.54 11.47
N HIS A 310 -7.93 31.49 11.13
CA HIS A 310 -8.56 32.45 10.23
C HIS A 310 -9.03 33.69 10.99
#